data_7bbb3d2eaf8b515fd7666ba0c228577e
#
_entry.id   7bbb3d2eaf8b515fd7666ba0c228577e
#
_cell.length_a   1.000
_cell.length_b   1.000
_cell.length_c   1.000
_cell.angle_alpha   90.00
_cell.angle_beta   90.00
_cell.angle_gamma   90.00
#
_symmetry.space_group_name_H-M   'P 1'
#
loop_
_entity.id
_entity.type
_entity.pdbx_description
1 polymer ?
#
loop_
_entity_poly.entity_id
_entity_poly.type
_entity_poly.pdbx_seq_one_letter_code
_entity_poly.pdbx_strand_id
1 'polypeptide(L)'
;MTVCFSGAYNDSQLARRVYTFFETKCYPCISDYVVEIYHCDLSEDNVKGYQEKNGDEFLLHIDANLDEDEYIMTIFHELVHCIQDIKGLSNNEEREDQAYRLEEQFFDEFMLTETSKVSL
;
A
#
# COMPACT_ATOMS: atom_id res chain seq x y z
N MET A 1 0.02 -2.63 12.78
CA MET A 1 0.39 -3.14 11.46
C MET A 1 1.41 -4.26 11.56
N THR A 2 1.26 -5.28 10.77
CA THR A 2 2.21 -6.37 10.68
C THR A 2 2.75 -6.43 9.26
N VAL A 3 4.07 -6.53 9.10
CA VAL A 3 4.70 -6.69 7.79
C VAL A 3 5.35 -8.06 7.74
N CYS A 4 4.85 -8.89 6.83
CA CYS A 4 5.34 -10.25 6.63
C CYS A 4 6.04 -10.33 5.27
N PHE A 5 7.12 -11.11 5.20
CA PHE A 5 7.94 -11.17 4.00
C PHE A 5 8.06 -12.60 3.48
N SER A 6 7.74 -12.74 2.20
CA SER A 6 8.02 -13.93 1.42
C SER A 6 8.38 -13.45 0.02
N GLY A 7 9.25 -14.16 -0.66
CA GLY A 7 9.70 -13.79 -1.99
C GLY A 7 11.04 -13.04 -1.98
N ALA A 8 11.41 -12.48 -3.12
CA ALA A 8 12.75 -11.95 -3.34
C ALA A 8 12.99 -10.56 -2.74
N TYR A 9 12.00 -9.67 -2.83
CA TYR A 9 12.14 -8.33 -2.30
C TYR A 9 11.72 -8.31 -0.84
N ASN A 10 12.54 -7.64 -0.01
CA ASN A 10 12.33 -7.64 1.43
C ASN A 10 12.84 -6.31 2.00
N ASP A 11 11.99 -5.31 2.03
CA ASP A 11 12.32 -4.03 2.66
C ASP A 11 11.23 -3.64 3.66
N SER A 12 11.35 -4.21 4.87
CA SER A 12 10.38 -3.98 5.93
C SER A 12 10.36 -2.53 6.41
N GLN A 13 11.52 -1.87 6.38
CA GLN A 13 11.60 -0.48 6.84
C GLN A 13 10.88 0.45 5.89
N LEU A 14 11.04 0.24 4.58
CA LEU A 14 10.35 1.04 3.58
C LEU A 14 8.83 0.82 3.68
N ALA A 15 8.39 -0.43 3.76
CA ALA A 15 6.96 -0.74 3.90
C ALA A 15 6.36 -0.08 5.14
N ARG A 16 7.08 -0.10 6.27
CA ARG A 16 6.62 0.55 7.49
C ARG A 16 6.53 2.06 7.35
N ARG A 17 7.50 2.68 6.67
CA ARG A 17 7.46 4.13 6.44
C ARG A 17 6.27 4.52 5.55
N VAL A 18 6.02 3.74 4.50
CA VAL A 18 4.88 3.98 3.61
C VAL A 18 3.56 3.87 4.39
N TYR A 19 3.41 2.79 5.16
CA TYR A 19 2.20 2.60 5.97
C TYR A 19 2.04 3.71 7.00
N THR A 20 3.11 4.06 7.72
CA THR A 20 3.05 5.11 8.74
C THR A 20 2.64 6.44 8.14
N PHE A 21 3.18 6.77 6.97
CA PHE A 21 2.77 7.98 6.25
C PHE A 21 1.27 7.93 5.93
N PHE A 22 0.79 6.81 5.41
CA PHE A 22 -0.62 6.65 5.05
C PHE A 22 -1.53 6.81 6.28
N GLU A 23 -1.16 6.16 7.38
CA GLU A 23 -1.92 6.23 8.62
C GLU A 23 -1.94 7.64 9.22
N THR A 24 -0.80 8.32 9.21
CA THR A 24 -0.67 9.61 9.89
C THR A 24 -1.11 10.79 9.02
N LYS A 25 -0.91 10.73 7.71
CA LYS A 25 -1.13 11.87 6.81
C LYS A 25 -2.33 11.73 5.89
N CYS A 26 -2.78 10.50 5.64
CA CYS A 26 -3.84 10.27 4.66
C CYS A 26 -5.14 9.82 5.31
N TYR A 27 -5.14 8.66 5.95
CA TYR A 27 -6.36 8.06 6.49
C TYR A 27 -6.10 7.45 7.87
N PRO A 28 -6.19 8.26 8.94
CA PRO A 28 -5.97 7.75 10.30
C PRO A 28 -6.92 6.61 10.72
N CYS A 29 -8.10 6.52 10.10
CA CYS A 29 -9.07 5.47 10.44
C CYS A 29 -8.56 4.05 10.19
N ILE A 30 -7.52 3.88 9.36
CA ILE A 30 -6.96 2.56 9.11
C ILE A 30 -6.31 1.96 10.37
N SER A 31 -5.99 2.79 11.36
CA SER A 31 -5.38 2.33 12.61
C SER A 31 -6.30 1.41 13.43
N ASP A 32 -7.61 1.41 13.15
CA ASP A 32 -8.56 0.52 13.80
C ASP A 32 -8.55 -0.91 13.23
N TYR A 33 -7.75 -1.15 12.20
CA TYR A 33 -7.68 -2.41 11.49
C TYR A 33 -6.28 -2.98 11.53
N VAL A 34 -6.16 -4.29 11.39
CA VAL A 34 -4.87 -4.96 11.25
C VAL A 34 -4.54 -5.03 9.76
N VAL A 35 -3.35 -4.57 9.39
CA VAL A 35 -2.88 -4.63 8.01
C VAL A 35 -1.60 -5.46 7.97
N GLU A 36 -1.61 -6.52 7.18
CA GLU A 36 -0.43 -7.36 6.96
C GLU A 36 0.02 -7.22 5.51
N ILE A 37 1.31 -7.03 5.31
CA ILE A 37 1.90 -6.87 3.98
C ILE A 37 2.79 -8.07 3.69
N TYR A 38 2.47 -8.78 2.61
CA TYR A 38 3.21 -9.93 2.13
C TYR A 38 3.91 -9.60 0.83
N HIS A 39 5.17 -10.00 0.71
CA HIS A 39 5.92 -9.87 -0.52
C HIS A 39 6.03 -11.26 -1.16
N CYS A 40 5.61 -11.37 -2.41
CA CYS A 40 5.61 -12.65 -3.12
C CYS A 40 5.85 -12.41 -4.61
N ASP A 41 6.07 -13.50 -5.33
CA ASP A 41 6.24 -13.43 -6.79
C ASP A 41 4.88 -13.52 -7.44
N LEU A 42 4.41 -12.41 -8.03
CA LEU A 42 3.13 -12.31 -8.71
C LEU A 42 3.28 -12.29 -10.24
N SER A 43 4.47 -12.61 -10.76
CA SER A 43 4.74 -12.53 -12.20
C SER A 43 3.80 -13.40 -13.02
N GLU A 44 3.38 -14.55 -12.50
CA GLU A 44 2.46 -15.45 -13.21
C GLU A 44 1.02 -14.91 -13.22
N ASP A 45 0.66 -14.10 -12.22
CA ASP A 45 -0.68 -13.54 -12.10
C ASP A 45 -0.83 -12.23 -12.89
N ASN A 46 0.27 -11.69 -13.37
CA ASN A 46 0.31 -10.45 -14.15
C ASN A 46 -0.32 -9.27 -13.44
N VAL A 47 -0.15 -9.19 -12.12
CA VAL A 47 -0.61 -8.07 -11.28
C VAL A 47 0.55 -7.61 -10.41
N LYS A 48 0.53 -6.33 -10.01
CA LYS A 48 1.56 -5.77 -9.12
C LYS A 48 1.24 -6.05 -7.66
N GLY A 49 -0.02 -6.19 -7.33
CA GLY A 49 -0.47 -6.48 -5.99
C GLY A 49 -1.96 -6.71 -5.95
N TYR A 50 -2.44 -7.17 -4.81
CA TYR A 50 -3.87 -7.30 -4.57
C TYR A 50 -4.12 -7.29 -3.06
N GLN A 51 -5.38 -7.06 -2.69
CA GLN A 51 -5.78 -6.92 -1.31
C GLN A 51 -6.89 -7.92 -1.01
N GLU A 52 -6.81 -8.54 0.18
CA GLU A 52 -7.86 -9.39 0.70
C GLU A 52 -8.33 -8.83 2.04
N LYS A 53 -9.62 -8.96 2.31
CA LYS A 53 -10.20 -8.57 3.60
C LYS A 53 -10.71 -9.80 4.32
N ASN A 54 -10.38 -9.91 5.60
CA ASN A 54 -10.83 -11.00 6.45
C ASN A 54 -11.22 -10.42 7.82
N GLY A 55 -12.52 -10.09 7.98
CA GLY A 55 -12.98 -9.44 9.20
C GLY A 55 -12.37 -8.04 9.34
N ASP A 56 -11.63 -7.82 10.42
CA ASP A 56 -10.93 -6.55 10.68
C ASP A 56 -9.50 -6.56 10.20
N GLU A 57 -9.11 -7.58 9.42
CA GLU A 57 -7.76 -7.67 8.87
C GLU A 57 -7.77 -7.42 7.37
N PHE A 58 -6.73 -6.75 6.91
CA PHE A 58 -6.44 -6.60 5.49
C PHE A 58 -5.11 -7.26 5.18
N LEU A 59 -5.08 -8.07 4.14
CA LEU A 59 -3.88 -8.75 3.67
C LEU A 59 -3.50 -8.15 2.32
N LEU A 60 -2.35 -7.48 2.28
CA LEU A 60 -1.83 -6.89 1.05
C LEU A 60 -0.74 -7.78 0.50
N HIS A 61 -0.91 -8.21 -0.74
CA HIS A 61 0.08 -9.02 -1.45
C HIS A 61 0.75 -8.14 -2.49
N ILE A 62 2.05 -7.94 -2.36
CA ILE A 62 2.82 -7.02 -3.19
C ILE A 62 3.87 -7.82 -3.96
N ASP A 63 3.98 -7.58 -5.26
CA ASP A 63 4.94 -8.28 -6.09
C ASP A 63 6.37 -7.92 -5.66
N ALA A 64 7.16 -8.94 -5.39
CA ALA A 64 8.54 -8.78 -4.95
C ALA A 64 9.49 -8.37 -6.09
N ASN A 65 9.02 -8.33 -7.33
CA ASN A 65 9.84 -8.03 -8.50
C ASN A 65 9.70 -6.59 -8.99
N LEU A 66 8.95 -5.75 -8.26
CA LEU A 66 8.77 -4.34 -8.63
C LEU A 66 10.02 -3.53 -8.30
N ASP A 67 10.27 -2.45 -9.06
CA ASP A 67 11.26 -1.47 -8.64
C ASP A 67 10.74 -0.67 -7.45
N GLU A 68 11.60 0.14 -6.83
CA GLU A 68 11.26 0.85 -5.61
C GLU A 68 10.04 1.76 -5.77
N ASP A 69 10.00 2.55 -6.84
CA ASP A 69 8.89 3.49 -7.05
C ASP A 69 7.58 2.77 -7.26
N GLU A 70 7.57 1.71 -8.08
CA GLU A 70 6.36 0.92 -8.31
C GLU A 70 5.93 0.20 -7.03
N TYR A 71 6.89 -0.26 -6.23
CA TYR A 71 6.63 -0.90 -4.95
C TYR A 71 5.88 0.04 -4.01
N ILE A 72 6.38 1.27 -3.87
CA ILE A 72 5.74 2.28 -3.01
C ILE A 72 4.33 2.61 -3.51
N MET A 73 4.20 2.86 -4.81
CA MET A 73 2.90 3.18 -5.40
C MET A 73 1.91 2.04 -5.24
N THR A 74 2.36 0.81 -5.40
CA THR A 74 1.49 -0.36 -5.27
C THR A 74 0.98 -0.51 -3.84
N ILE A 75 1.83 -0.26 -2.84
CA ILE A 75 1.38 -0.29 -1.44
C ILE A 75 0.29 0.76 -1.24
N PHE A 76 0.48 2.00 -1.70
CA PHE A 76 -0.55 3.02 -1.59
C PHE A 76 -1.84 2.62 -2.30
N HIS A 77 -1.73 2.05 -3.50
CA HIS A 77 -2.89 1.60 -4.27
C HIS A 77 -3.73 0.60 -3.46
N GLU A 78 -3.07 -0.41 -2.89
CA GLU A 78 -3.78 -1.42 -2.11
C GLU A 78 -4.31 -0.87 -0.79
N LEU A 79 -3.59 0.06 -0.16
CA LEU A 79 -4.10 0.72 1.04
C LEU A 79 -5.35 1.56 0.74
N VAL A 80 -5.41 2.21 -0.40
CA VAL A 80 -6.63 2.93 -0.82
C VAL A 80 -7.80 1.96 -0.94
N HIS A 81 -7.58 0.77 -1.52
CA HIS A 81 -8.64 -0.24 -1.58
C HIS A 81 -9.12 -0.64 -0.18
N CYS A 82 -8.24 -0.70 0.81
CA CYS A 82 -8.65 -0.96 2.19
C CYS A 82 -9.62 0.12 2.69
N ILE A 83 -9.31 1.38 2.44
CA ILE A 83 -10.18 2.49 2.84
C ILE A 83 -11.52 2.42 2.12
N GLN A 84 -11.50 2.06 0.84
CA GLN A 84 -12.74 1.91 0.07
C GLN A 84 -13.63 0.83 0.67
N ASP A 85 -13.05 -0.29 1.09
CA ASP A 85 -13.80 -1.35 1.76
C ASP A 85 -14.38 -0.87 3.10
N ILE A 86 -13.59 -0.13 3.88
CA ILE A 86 -14.06 0.45 5.15
C ILE A 86 -15.25 1.37 4.92
N LYS A 87 -15.21 2.17 3.86
CA LYS A 87 -16.26 3.15 3.54
C LYS A 87 -17.41 2.56 2.73
N GLY A 88 -17.31 1.30 2.32
CA GLY A 88 -18.38 0.63 1.58
C GLY A 88 -18.48 0.99 0.10
N LEU A 89 -17.40 1.52 -0.50
CA LEU A 89 -17.39 1.81 -1.93
C LEU A 89 -17.22 0.51 -2.71
N SER A 90 -18.21 0.15 -3.52
CA SER A 90 -18.26 -1.14 -4.20
C SER A 90 -18.18 -1.10 -5.72
N ASN A 91 -18.28 0.07 -6.35
CA ASN A 91 -18.18 0.19 -7.80
C ASN A 91 -16.72 0.03 -8.25
N ASN A 92 -16.42 -1.04 -8.99
CA ASN A 92 -15.04 -1.37 -9.37
C ASN A 92 -14.36 -0.28 -10.18
N GLU A 93 -15.07 0.33 -11.12
CA GLU A 93 -14.49 1.40 -11.95
C GLU A 93 -14.10 2.60 -11.11
N GLU A 94 -14.99 3.04 -10.22
CA GLU A 94 -14.71 4.15 -9.31
C GLU A 94 -13.57 3.83 -8.37
N ARG A 95 -13.52 2.60 -7.86
CA ARG A 95 -12.46 2.14 -6.97
C ARG A 95 -11.10 2.23 -7.64
N GLU A 96 -10.99 1.72 -8.86
CA GLU A 96 -9.72 1.74 -9.59
C GLU A 96 -9.31 3.16 -9.98
N ASP A 97 -10.23 3.97 -10.49
CA ASP A 97 -9.94 5.35 -10.84
C ASP A 97 -9.42 6.14 -9.64
N GLN A 98 -10.07 6.00 -8.50
CA GLN A 98 -9.64 6.67 -7.28
C GLN A 98 -8.27 6.16 -6.81
N ALA A 99 -8.07 4.84 -6.83
CA ALA A 99 -6.81 4.25 -6.37
C ALA A 99 -5.63 4.71 -7.24
N TYR A 100 -5.79 4.74 -8.56
CA TYR A 100 -4.73 5.21 -9.46
C TYR A 100 -4.42 6.68 -9.25
N ARG A 101 -5.43 7.50 -9.04
CA ARG A 101 -5.24 8.93 -8.79
C ARG A 101 -4.54 9.18 -7.45
N LEU A 102 -4.99 8.50 -6.40
CA LEU A 102 -4.46 8.71 -5.06
C LEU A 102 -3.08 8.10 -4.87
N GLU A 103 -2.78 6.97 -5.51
CA GLU A 103 -1.45 6.39 -5.39
C GLU A 103 -0.37 7.35 -5.88
N GLU A 104 -0.63 8.04 -6.98
CA GLU A 104 0.31 9.02 -7.52
C GLU A 104 0.45 10.22 -6.60
N GLN A 105 -0.66 10.73 -6.09
CA GLN A 105 -0.65 11.86 -5.18
C GLN A 105 0.11 11.52 -3.89
N PHE A 106 -0.19 10.39 -3.30
CA PHE A 106 0.45 9.98 -2.05
C PHE A 106 1.92 9.64 -2.25
N PHE A 107 2.26 9.04 -3.38
CA PHE A 107 3.66 8.79 -3.73
C PHE A 107 4.45 10.10 -3.76
N ASP A 108 3.93 11.10 -4.46
CA ASP A 108 4.62 12.39 -4.56
C ASP A 108 4.79 13.04 -3.18
N GLU A 109 3.76 13.04 -2.36
CA GLU A 109 3.81 13.60 -1.01
C GLU A 109 4.78 12.83 -0.11
N PHE A 110 4.77 11.51 -0.20
CA PHE A 110 5.68 10.65 0.56
C PHE A 110 7.14 10.93 0.19
N MET A 111 7.42 11.01 -1.10
CA MET A 111 8.79 11.26 -1.57
C MET A 111 9.29 12.63 -1.14
N LEU A 112 8.44 13.64 -1.11
CA LEU A 112 8.80 14.94 -0.58
C LEU A 112 9.19 14.86 0.90
N THR A 113 8.43 14.09 1.69
CA THR A 113 8.71 13.89 3.10
C THR A 113 10.05 13.19 3.30
N GLU A 114 10.32 12.13 2.51
CA GLU A 114 11.58 11.39 2.61
C GLU A 114 12.78 12.26 2.20
N THR A 115 12.62 13.07 1.16
CA THR A 115 13.66 13.97 0.70
C THR A 115 13.97 15.02 1.76
N SER A 116 12.95 15.54 2.45
CA SER A 116 13.14 16.55 3.50
C SER A 116 13.95 16.00 4.68
N LYS A 117 13.85 14.70 4.96
CA LYS A 117 14.62 14.07 6.03
C LYS A 117 16.10 13.94 5.69
N VAL A 118 16.43 13.92 4.41
CA VAL A 118 17.80 13.72 3.94
C VAL A 118 18.52 15.04 3.72
N SER A 119 17.80 16.11 3.44
CA SER A 119 18.37 17.41 3.10
C SER A 119 18.74 18.23 4.34
N LEU A 120 19.72 17.79 5.04
CA LEU A 120 20.24 18.55 6.20
C LEU A 120 21.53 19.24 5.87
#